data_24cf95c48c5d1036bb1e63a8f51eabd2
#
_entry.id   24cf95c48c5d1036bb1e63a8f51eabd2
#
_cell.length_a   1.000
_cell.length_b   1.000
_cell.length_c   1.000
_cell.angle_alpha   90.00
_cell.angle_beta   90.00
_cell.angle_gamma   90.00
#
_symmetry.space_group_name_H-M   'P 1'
#
loop_
_entity.id
_entity.type
_entity.pdbx_description
1 polymer ?
#
loop_
_entity_poly.entity_id
_entity_poly.type
_entity_poly.pdbx_seq_one_letter_code
_entity_poly.pdbx_strand_id
1 'polypeptide(L)' 'VPVLDRITSYRNQKGWTEYQLATKSGLTQSTISSWYRKDLVPSIPSLEKICSAFGITLSQFFSENEESNL' A
#
# COMPACT_ATOMS: atom_id res chain seq x y z
N VAL A 1 -9.15 8.54 -3.57
CA VAL A 1 -8.72 7.61 -2.50
C VAL A 1 -7.34 8.02 -2.01
N PRO A 2 -7.19 8.28 -0.72
CA PRO A 2 -5.86 8.58 -0.20
C PRO A 2 -5.02 7.30 -0.23
N VAL A 3 -4.12 7.21 -1.18
CA VAL A 3 -3.38 5.98 -1.42
C VAL A 3 -2.52 5.60 -0.23
N LEU A 4 -1.82 6.57 0.35
CA LEU A 4 -0.93 6.27 1.48
C LEU A 4 -1.72 5.84 2.70
N ASP A 5 -2.89 6.44 2.93
CA ASP A 5 -3.74 6.02 4.04
C ASP A 5 -4.21 4.59 3.84
N ARG A 6 -4.53 4.22 2.61
CA ARG A 6 -4.96 2.87 2.31
C ARG A 6 -3.83 1.87 2.51
N ILE A 7 -2.62 2.24 2.08
CA ILE A 7 -1.44 1.41 2.32
C ILE A 7 -1.23 1.22 3.83
N THR A 8 -1.36 2.30 4.58
CA THR A 8 -1.18 2.23 6.04
C THR A 8 -2.23 1.32 6.68
N SER A 9 -3.46 1.40 6.21
CA SER A 9 -4.52 0.56 6.73
C SER A 9 -4.23 -0.92 6.51
N TYR A 10 -3.85 -1.30 5.28
CA TYR A 10 -3.50 -2.68 5.00
C TYR A 10 -2.28 -3.13 5.78
N ARG A 11 -1.28 -2.24 5.89
CA ARG A 11 -0.07 -2.55 6.63
C ARG A 11 -0.38 -2.83 8.10
N ASN A 12 -1.24 -2.01 8.67
CA ASN A 12 -1.64 -2.19 10.07
C ASN A 12 -2.44 -3.48 10.27
N GLN A 13 -3.27 -3.83 9.32
CA GLN A 13 -4.01 -5.08 9.39
C GLN A 13 -3.07 -6.28 9.40
N LYS A 14 -1.95 -6.18 8.69
CA LYS A 14 -0.96 -7.24 8.67
C LYS A 14 0.00 -7.19 9.85
N GLY A 15 0.01 -6.08 10.58
CA GLY A 15 0.96 -5.90 11.67
C GLY A 15 2.37 -5.64 11.19
N TRP A 16 2.54 -5.07 10.00
CA TRP A 16 3.85 -4.85 9.41
C TRP A 16 4.34 -3.42 9.65
N THR A 17 5.65 -3.30 9.87
CA THR A 17 6.32 -1.99 9.85
C THR A 17 6.55 -1.59 8.38
N GLU A 18 6.97 -0.33 8.18
CA GLU A 18 7.37 0.10 6.84
C GLU A 18 8.51 -0.75 6.29
N TYR A 19 9.45 -1.11 7.16
CA TYR A 19 10.56 -1.97 6.75
C TYR A 19 10.05 -3.33 6.27
N GLN A 20 9.13 -3.92 7.01
CA GLN A 20 8.58 -5.23 6.63
C GLN A 20 7.82 -5.13 5.31
N LEU A 21 7.04 -4.07 5.13
CA LEU A 21 6.34 -3.87 3.87
C LEU A 21 7.33 -3.75 2.71
N ALA A 22 8.41 -3.00 2.91
CA ALA A 22 9.43 -2.86 1.88
C ALA A 22 10.02 -4.21 1.52
N THR A 23 10.40 -4.99 2.51
CA THR A 23 10.99 -6.30 2.29
C THR A 23 10.04 -7.20 1.51
N LYS A 24 8.77 -7.22 1.91
CA LYS A 24 7.80 -8.13 1.32
C LYS A 24 7.36 -7.70 -0.09
N SER A 25 7.46 -6.41 -0.38
CA SER A 25 7.07 -5.89 -1.69
C SER A 25 8.23 -5.81 -2.67
N GLY A 26 9.46 -6.02 -2.19
CA GLY A 26 10.63 -5.89 -3.05
C GLY A 26 11.06 -4.46 -3.28
N LEU A 27 10.58 -3.54 -2.48
CA LEU A 27 10.97 -2.13 -2.53
C LEU A 27 11.98 -1.86 -1.42
N THR A 28 12.56 -0.67 -1.42
CA THR A 28 13.43 -0.27 -0.33
C THR A 28 12.65 0.51 0.71
N GLN A 29 13.11 0.46 1.95
CA GLN A 29 12.46 1.23 2.99
C GLN A 29 12.53 2.71 2.71
N SER A 30 13.64 3.18 2.13
CA SER A 30 13.78 4.61 1.86
C SER A 30 12.76 5.07 0.81
N THR A 31 12.40 4.20 -0.14
CA THR A 31 11.35 4.52 -1.10
C THR A 31 10.02 4.74 -0.40
N ILE A 32 9.65 3.80 0.47
CA ILE A 32 8.37 3.89 1.17
C ILE A 32 8.37 5.06 2.13
N SER A 33 9.45 5.26 2.88
CA SER A 33 9.56 6.39 3.79
C SER A 33 9.44 7.72 3.05
N SER A 34 10.01 7.77 1.84
CA SER A 34 9.94 8.97 1.02
C SER A 34 8.50 9.31 0.64
N TRP A 35 7.70 8.28 0.33
CA TRP A 35 6.28 8.52 0.03
C TRP A 35 5.58 9.24 1.18
N TYR A 36 5.78 8.73 2.40
CA TYR A 36 5.14 9.31 3.57
C TYR A 36 5.69 10.70 3.88
N ARG A 37 7.00 10.85 3.81
CA ARG A 37 7.65 12.10 4.16
C ARG A 37 7.26 13.23 3.23
N LYS A 38 7.14 12.92 1.94
CA LYS A 38 6.89 13.92 0.91
C LYS A 38 5.45 13.92 0.41
N ASP A 39 4.63 13.06 0.97
CA ASP A 39 3.23 12.94 0.58
C ASP A 39 3.11 12.66 -0.93
N LEU A 40 3.86 11.67 -1.38
CA LEU A 40 3.90 11.30 -2.79
C LEU A 40 2.96 10.14 -3.06
N VAL A 41 2.44 10.11 -4.29
CA VAL A 41 1.64 8.97 -4.75
C VAL A 41 2.58 7.98 -5.42
N PRO A 42 2.61 6.71 -4.98
CA PRO A 42 3.46 5.72 -5.64
C PRO A 42 3.08 5.53 -7.10
N SER A 43 4.06 5.18 -7.92
CA SER A 43 3.79 4.84 -9.31
C SER A 43 2.98 3.54 -9.38
N ILE A 44 2.35 3.30 -10.53
CA ILE A 44 1.57 2.08 -10.69
C ILE A 44 2.44 0.82 -10.53
N PRO A 45 3.64 0.73 -11.12
CA PRO A 45 4.47 -0.46 -10.87
C PRO A 45 4.79 -0.67 -9.40
N SER A 46 5.08 0.41 -8.68
CA SER A 46 5.34 0.29 -7.23
C SER A 46 4.10 -0.16 -6.50
N LEU A 47 2.95 0.40 -6.86
CA LEU A 47 1.70 0.04 -6.20
C LEU A 47 1.34 -1.42 -6.48
N GLU A 48 1.64 -1.92 -7.68
CA GLU A 48 1.43 -3.34 -7.97
C GLU A 48 2.25 -4.23 -7.04
N LYS A 49 3.49 -3.83 -6.78
CA LYS A 49 4.34 -4.58 -5.85
C LYS A 49 3.76 -4.56 -4.44
N ILE A 50 3.25 -3.42 -4.02
CA ILE A 50 2.62 -3.28 -2.71
C ILE A 50 1.38 -4.18 -2.62
N CYS A 51 0.54 -4.16 -3.65
CA CYS A 51 -0.66 -4.99 -3.67
C CYS A 51 -0.31 -6.47 -3.65
N SER A 52 0.72 -6.86 -4.39
CA SER A 52 1.18 -8.23 -4.40
C SER A 52 1.61 -8.66 -3.01
N ALA A 53 2.31 -7.79 -2.29
CA ALA A 53 2.74 -8.10 -0.93
C ALA A 53 1.54 -8.28 0.00
N PHE A 54 0.48 -7.51 -0.21
CA PHE A 54 -0.74 -7.64 0.60
C PHE A 54 -1.62 -8.81 0.16
N GLY A 55 -1.36 -9.40 -1.01
CA GLY A 55 -2.17 -10.48 -1.53
C GLY A 55 -3.48 -10.01 -2.15
N ILE A 56 -3.49 -8.81 -2.71
CA ILE A 56 -4.68 -8.23 -3.33
C ILE A 56 -4.33 -7.71 -4.72
N THR A 57 -5.35 -7.44 -5.51
CA THR A 57 -5.17 -6.80 -6.81
C THR A 57 -5.28 -5.29 -6.68
N LEU A 58 -4.87 -4.56 -7.72
CA LEU A 58 -5.08 -3.12 -7.75
C LEU A 58 -6.56 -2.78 -7.65
N SER A 59 -7.38 -3.57 -8.33
CA SER A 59 -8.82 -3.37 -8.27
C SER A 59 -9.33 -3.47 -6.83
N GLN A 60 -8.87 -4.48 -6.11
CA GLN A 60 -9.27 -4.63 -4.71
C GLN A 60 -8.73 -3.50 -3.86
N PHE A 61 -7.52 -3.05 -4.15
CA PHE A 61 -6.91 -1.96 -3.40
C PHE A 61 -7.75 -0.69 -3.48
N PHE A 62 -8.31 -0.40 -4.65
CA PHE A 62 -9.10 0.81 -4.85
C PHE A 62 -10.59 0.60 -4.64
N SER A 63 -11.01 -0.60 -4.36
CA SER A 63 -12.40 -0.94 -4.19
C SER A 63 -12.81 -0.71 -2.76
N GLU A 64 -13.10 0.50 -2.43
CA GLU A 64 -13.38 0.84 -1.04
C GLU A 64 -14.86 0.89 -0.73
N ASN A 65 -15.70 0.71 -1.72
CA ASN A 65 -17.13 0.95 -1.55
C ASN A 65 -17.98 -0.29 -1.57
N GLU A 66 -17.36 -1.45 -1.64
CA GLU A 66 -18.16 -2.66 -1.71
C GLU A 66 -19.11 -2.76 -0.55
N GLU A 67 -18.61 -2.50 0.64
CA GLU A 67 -19.41 -2.64 1.83
C GLU A 67 -20.55 -1.64 1.84
N SER A 68 -20.31 -0.46 1.30
CA SER A 68 -21.34 0.58 1.32
C SER A 68 -22.31 0.44 0.18
N ASN A 69 -22.02 -0.40 -0.78
CA ASN A 69 -22.92 -0.64 -1.90
C ASN A 69 -23.97 -1.68 -1.61
N LEU A 70 -23.93 -2.24 -0.45
CA LEU A 70 -24.85 -3.32 -0.10
C LEU A 70 -26.16 -2.83 0.45
#